data_7d971787f47d909f50848f83ab97273e
#
_entry.id   7d971787f47d909f50848f83ab97273e
#
_cell.length_a   1.000
_cell.length_b   1.000
_cell.length_c   1.000
_cell.angle_alpha   90.00
_cell.angle_beta   90.00
_cell.angle_gamma   90.00
#
_symmetry.space_group_name_H-M   'P 1'
#
loop_
_entity.id
_entity.type
_entity.pdbx_description
1 polymer ?
#
loop_
_entity_poly.entity_id
_entity_poly.type
_entity_poly.pdbx_seq_one_letter_code
_entity_poly.pdbx_strand_id
1 'polypeptide(L)'
;MFMGQFCPMEITPQCVVALTWTLKDTLGEELDVLDEPVEFLVGGNDLLPPIETALQGHSAGASLQLQIEPEQAFGDFNDQLLFLEPRHLFPADLQEGLTMEGSALPDGCHPEAPKNVLYTITDIYPDHVVLDGNHPLAGLAIRISLKVEAVRNATEEEIERGSCGTGFFKLQVAHPDDDLPSNRTVH
;
A
#
# COMPACT_ATOMS: atom_id res chain seq x y z
N MET A 1 -8.53 44.57 20.00
CA MET A 1 -7.70 43.38 20.19
C MET A 1 -8.28 42.26 19.35
N PHE A 2 -7.73 42.06 18.18
CA PHE A 2 -8.19 41.01 17.29
C PHE A 2 -7.52 39.71 17.69
N MET A 3 -8.25 38.86 18.35
CA MET A 3 -7.91 37.44 18.38
C MET A 3 -8.08 36.92 16.94
N GLY A 4 -6.98 36.74 16.24
CA GLY A 4 -7.00 36.13 14.94
C GLY A 4 -7.71 34.77 15.07
N GLN A 5 -8.90 34.68 14.54
CA GLN A 5 -9.53 33.38 14.32
C GLN A 5 -8.68 32.66 13.31
N PHE A 6 -7.80 31.78 13.79
CA PHE A 6 -7.28 30.74 12.93
C PHE A 6 -8.46 29.87 12.56
N CYS A 7 -9.06 30.15 11.39
CA CYS A 7 -9.93 29.16 10.77
C CYS A 7 -9.01 28.04 10.29
N PRO A 8 -9.07 26.86 10.90
CA PRO A 8 -8.29 25.76 10.40
C PRO A 8 -8.73 25.48 8.95
N MET A 9 -7.76 25.32 8.09
CA MET A 9 -8.03 25.03 6.69
C MET A 9 -8.77 23.70 6.58
N GLU A 10 -9.97 23.74 6.01
CA GLU A 10 -10.75 22.53 5.74
C GLU A 10 -10.16 21.76 4.58
N ILE A 11 -10.19 20.45 4.69
CA ILE A 11 -9.73 19.55 3.65
C ILE A 11 -10.73 19.56 2.49
N THR A 12 -10.24 19.91 1.31
CA THR A 12 -10.98 19.91 0.06
C THR A 12 -10.20 19.14 -1.01
N PRO A 13 -10.81 18.75 -2.14
CA PRO A 13 -10.02 18.33 -3.29
C PRO A 13 -8.98 19.39 -3.64
N GLN A 14 -7.78 18.99 -4.00
CA GLN A 14 -6.63 19.86 -4.25
C GLN A 14 -5.92 20.39 -3.00
N CYS A 15 -6.13 19.75 -1.86
CA CYS A 15 -5.31 19.94 -0.67
C CYS A 15 -4.30 18.81 -0.51
N VAL A 16 -3.21 19.09 0.17
CA VAL A 16 -2.28 18.10 0.67
C VAL A 16 -2.44 17.98 2.17
N VAL A 17 -2.61 16.76 2.65
CA VAL A 17 -2.78 16.45 4.06
C VAL A 17 -1.60 15.64 4.56
N ALA A 18 -1.07 16.00 5.73
CA ALA A 18 -0.10 15.18 6.42
C ALA A 18 -0.85 14.27 7.40
N LEU A 19 -0.70 12.98 7.25
CA LEU A 19 -1.43 11.96 8.01
C LEU A 19 -0.48 11.06 8.78
N THR A 20 -0.96 10.63 9.94
CA THR A 20 -0.45 9.47 10.67
C THR A 20 -1.59 8.47 10.81
N TRP A 21 -1.29 7.17 10.88
CA TRP A 21 -2.32 6.14 11.04
C TRP A 21 -1.80 4.88 11.72
N THR A 22 -2.74 4.13 12.24
CA THR A 22 -2.57 2.72 12.59
C THR A 22 -3.60 1.92 11.81
N LEU A 23 -3.15 0.95 11.07
CA LEU A 23 -3.98 0.05 10.29
C LEU A 23 -4.06 -1.30 10.97
N LYS A 24 -5.27 -1.81 11.14
CA LYS A 24 -5.53 -3.10 11.74
C LYS A 24 -6.49 -3.92 10.89
N ASP A 25 -6.43 -5.23 11.04
CA ASP A 25 -7.46 -6.11 10.51
C ASP A 25 -8.70 -6.12 11.41
N THR A 26 -9.70 -6.91 11.05
CA THR A 26 -10.93 -7.04 11.83
C THR A 26 -10.73 -7.79 13.13
N LEU A 27 -9.63 -8.52 13.28
CA LEU A 27 -9.25 -9.23 14.51
C LEU A 27 -8.46 -8.36 15.48
N GLY A 28 -8.06 -7.15 15.03
CA GLY A 28 -7.28 -6.20 15.81
C GLY A 28 -5.77 -6.35 15.66
N GLU A 29 -5.31 -7.19 14.74
CA GLU A 29 -3.89 -7.32 14.41
C GLU A 29 -3.41 -6.10 13.65
N GLU A 30 -2.28 -5.54 14.06
CA GLU A 30 -1.67 -4.40 13.38
C GLU A 30 -1.06 -4.84 12.06
N LEU A 31 -1.51 -4.22 10.97
CA LEU A 31 -1.03 -4.47 9.62
C LEU A 31 0.02 -3.44 9.21
N ASP A 32 -0.16 -2.19 9.62
CA ASP A 32 0.76 -1.09 9.32
C ASP A 32 0.61 0.05 10.31
N VAL A 33 1.71 0.71 10.61
CA VAL A 33 1.74 1.89 11.48
C VAL A 33 2.58 2.97 10.80
N LEU A 34 1.95 4.12 10.58
CA LEU A 34 2.62 5.33 10.13
C LEU A 34 2.63 6.32 11.30
N ASP A 35 3.73 6.39 12.00
CA ASP A 35 3.90 7.25 13.19
C ASP A 35 4.53 8.60 12.86
N GLU A 36 5.14 8.74 11.70
CA GLU A 36 5.64 10.01 11.20
C GLU A 36 4.68 10.60 10.17
N PRO A 37 4.38 11.91 10.22
CA PRO A 37 3.48 12.52 9.26
C PRO A 37 3.99 12.41 7.82
N VAL A 38 3.17 11.87 6.94
CA VAL A 38 3.43 11.77 5.50
C VAL A 38 2.37 12.53 4.75
N GLU A 39 2.77 13.25 3.72
CA GLU A 39 1.88 14.07 2.91
C GLU A 39 1.24 13.27 1.78
N PHE A 40 -0.06 13.50 1.58
CA PHE A 40 -0.87 12.88 0.52
C PHE A 40 -1.75 13.92 -0.16
N LEU A 41 -1.89 13.82 -1.47
CA LEU A 41 -2.78 14.69 -2.24
C LEU A 41 -4.23 14.17 -2.14
N VAL A 42 -5.15 15.03 -1.71
CA VAL A 42 -6.59 14.74 -1.70
C VAL A 42 -7.15 15.04 -3.10
N GLY A 43 -7.96 14.13 -3.61
CA GLY A 43 -8.54 14.24 -4.95
C GLY A 43 -7.64 13.75 -6.08
N GLY A 44 -6.47 13.18 -5.75
CA GLY A 44 -5.55 12.56 -6.69
C GLY A 44 -5.55 11.03 -6.61
N ASN A 45 -4.38 10.46 -6.76
CA ASN A 45 -4.19 9.00 -6.74
C ASN A 45 -3.47 8.50 -5.48
N ASP A 46 -3.23 9.38 -4.50
CA ASP A 46 -2.43 9.05 -3.32
C ASP A 46 -3.22 8.33 -2.23
N LEU A 47 -4.52 8.55 -2.14
CA LEU A 47 -5.38 8.01 -1.08
C LEU A 47 -6.48 7.11 -1.65
N LEU A 48 -6.96 6.19 -0.83
CA LEU A 48 -8.15 5.40 -1.16
C LEU A 48 -9.41 6.29 -1.13
N PRO A 49 -10.37 6.08 -2.05
CA PRO A 49 -11.58 6.89 -2.11
C PRO A 49 -12.37 7.00 -0.79
N PRO A 50 -12.53 5.94 0.02
CA PRO A 50 -13.21 6.06 1.32
C PRO A 50 -12.48 6.98 2.28
N ILE A 51 -11.15 7.00 2.26
CA ILE A 51 -10.33 7.87 3.10
C ILE A 51 -10.50 9.33 2.67
N GLU A 52 -10.42 9.60 1.38
CA GLU A 52 -10.62 10.94 0.84
C GLU A 52 -12.00 11.51 1.19
N THR A 53 -13.03 10.70 1.04
CA THR A 53 -14.40 11.08 1.38
C THR A 53 -14.56 11.40 2.86
N ALA A 54 -13.94 10.59 3.73
CA ALA A 54 -13.99 10.80 5.16
C ALA A 54 -13.19 12.03 5.62
N LEU A 55 -12.12 12.37 4.93
CA LEU A 55 -11.28 13.52 5.27
C LEU A 55 -11.92 14.86 4.91
N GLN A 56 -12.80 14.90 3.90
CA GLN A 56 -13.42 16.14 3.44
C GLN A 56 -14.20 16.84 4.55
N GLY A 57 -13.98 18.15 4.69
CA GLY A 57 -14.61 18.97 5.72
C GLY A 57 -13.92 18.92 7.09
N HIS A 58 -12.94 18.06 7.27
CA HIS A 58 -12.10 18.05 8.47
C HIS A 58 -10.91 19.00 8.32
N SER A 59 -10.21 19.23 9.42
CA SER A 59 -9.06 20.12 9.48
C SER A 59 -7.93 19.49 10.28
N ALA A 60 -6.78 20.14 10.32
CA ALA A 60 -5.65 19.68 11.11
C ALA A 60 -6.04 19.43 12.58
N GLY A 61 -5.58 18.33 13.14
CA GLY A 61 -5.92 17.87 14.50
C GLY A 61 -7.10 16.90 14.55
N ALA A 62 -7.83 16.70 13.45
CA ALA A 62 -8.93 15.71 13.39
C ALA A 62 -8.40 14.28 13.48
N SER A 63 -9.12 13.45 14.22
CA SER A 63 -8.87 12.00 14.29
C SER A 63 -10.07 11.26 13.78
N LEU A 64 -9.85 10.31 12.91
CA LEU A 64 -10.89 9.53 12.23
C LEU A 64 -10.64 8.04 12.40
N GLN A 65 -11.71 7.30 12.53
CA GLN A 65 -11.68 5.85 12.50
C GLN A 65 -12.59 5.36 11.38
N LEU A 66 -12.05 4.57 10.50
CA LEU A 66 -12.76 4.04 9.35
C LEU A 66 -12.63 2.52 9.31
N GLN A 67 -13.68 1.88 8.86
CA GLN A 67 -13.63 0.50 8.40
C GLN A 67 -13.80 0.52 6.90
N ILE A 68 -12.89 -0.12 6.19
CA ILE A 68 -12.88 -0.17 4.72
C ILE A 68 -13.01 -1.62 4.31
N GLU A 69 -14.04 -1.91 3.52
CA GLU A 69 -14.27 -3.26 3.01
C GLU A 69 -13.27 -3.62 1.91
N PRO A 70 -13.01 -4.91 1.66
CA PRO A 70 -12.01 -5.33 0.69
C PRO A 70 -12.16 -4.70 -0.69
N GLU A 71 -13.38 -4.61 -1.19
CA GLU A 71 -13.66 -4.05 -2.52
C GLU A 71 -13.27 -2.57 -2.64
N GLN A 72 -13.25 -1.85 -1.53
CA GLN A 72 -12.89 -0.43 -1.46
C GLN A 72 -11.44 -0.20 -1.03
N ALA A 73 -10.76 -1.25 -0.61
CA ALA A 73 -9.36 -1.22 -0.19
C ALA A 73 -8.45 -1.87 -1.24
N PHE A 74 -8.05 -3.10 -1.01
CA PHE A 74 -7.08 -3.82 -1.85
C PHE A 74 -7.73 -4.87 -2.74
N GLY A 75 -9.04 -4.87 -2.84
CA GLY A 75 -9.84 -5.81 -3.61
C GLY A 75 -10.12 -7.11 -2.89
N ASP A 76 -11.03 -7.88 -3.46
CA ASP A 76 -11.35 -9.20 -2.98
C ASP A 76 -10.21 -10.18 -3.27
N PHE A 77 -10.10 -11.20 -2.44
CA PHE A 77 -9.20 -12.30 -2.71
C PHE A 77 -9.69 -13.06 -3.97
N ASN A 78 -8.79 -13.24 -4.93
CA ASN A 78 -9.08 -13.92 -6.17
C ASN A 78 -8.31 -15.25 -6.24
N ASP A 79 -8.99 -16.35 -6.07
CA ASP A 79 -8.41 -17.69 -6.14
C ASP A 79 -7.88 -18.05 -7.54
N GLN A 80 -8.30 -17.33 -8.59
CA GLN A 80 -7.76 -17.47 -9.94
C GLN A 80 -6.33 -16.93 -10.09
N LEU A 81 -5.84 -16.19 -9.11
CA LEU A 81 -4.46 -15.72 -9.04
C LEU A 81 -3.55 -16.66 -8.24
N LEU A 82 -4.08 -17.78 -7.76
CA LEU A 82 -3.31 -18.85 -7.14
C LEU A 82 -2.88 -19.86 -8.19
N PHE A 83 -1.58 -20.10 -8.30
CA PHE A 83 -1.02 -21.06 -9.24
C PHE A 83 -0.17 -22.09 -8.49
N LEU A 84 -0.38 -23.35 -8.85
CA LEU A 84 0.45 -24.46 -8.39
C LEU A 84 1.43 -24.80 -9.51
N GLU A 85 2.71 -24.52 -9.27
CA GLU A 85 3.75 -24.71 -10.27
C GLU A 85 4.73 -25.82 -9.85
N PRO A 86 5.27 -26.60 -10.82
CA PRO A 86 6.19 -27.68 -10.49
C PRO A 86 7.46 -27.18 -9.77
N ARG A 87 7.80 -27.80 -8.65
CA ARG A 87 8.95 -27.41 -7.82
C ARG A 87 10.27 -27.41 -8.60
N HIS A 88 10.42 -28.33 -9.56
CA HIS A 88 11.66 -28.49 -10.33
C HIS A 88 11.96 -27.31 -11.26
N LEU A 89 10.97 -26.45 -11.54
CA LEU A 89 11.17 -25.24 -12.36
C LEU A 89 11.87 -24.12 -11.59
N PHE A 90 11.90 -24.22 -10.28
CA PHE A 90 12.45 -23.17 -9.39
C PHE A 90 13.80 -23.58 -8.80
N PRO A 91 14.65 -22.60 -8.43
CA PRO A 91 15.92 -22.90 -7.78
C PRO A 91 15.75 -23.68 -6.47
N ALA A 92 16.80 -24.42 -6.08
CA ALA A 92 16.79 -25.21 -4.86
C ALA A 92 16.76 -24.34 -3.59
N ASP A 93 17.25 -23.12 -3.67
CA ASP A 93 17.33 -22.13 -2.60
C ASP A 93 16.06 -21.22 -2.49
N LEU A 94 14.99 -21.58 -3.19
CA LEU A 94 13.72 -20.87 -3.14
C LEU A 94 13.20 -20.81 -1.71
N GLN A 95 12.71 -19.64 -1.29
CA GLN A 95 12.14 -19.42 0.05
C GLN A 95 10.71 -18.94 -0.01
N GLU A 96 9.93 -19.33 1.00
CA GLU A 96 8.59 -18.79 1.21
C GLU A 96 8.69 -17.29 1.55
N GLY A 97 7.72 -16.51 1.05
CA GLY A 97 7.72 -15.05 1.20
C GLY A 97 8.46 -14.31 0.09
N LEU A 98 9.19 -15.02 -0.77
CA LEU A 98 9.85 -14.39 -1.92
C LEU A 98 8.80 -13.91 -2.91
N THR A 99 9.01 -12.70 -3.46
CA THR A 99 8.18 -12.13 -4.51
C THR A 99 8.91 -12.16 -5.85
N MET A 100 8.14 -12.38 -6.92
CA MET A 100 8.68 -12.32 -8.28
C MET A 100 7.63 -11.81 -9.25
N GLU A 101 8.08 -11.08 -10.26
CA GLU A 101 7.19 -10.65 -11.34
C GLU A 101 6.78 -11.83 -12.20
N GLY A 102 5.54 -11.83 -12.70
CA GLY A 102 5.06 -12.85 -13.61
C GLY A 102 5.88 -12.99 -14.87
N SER A 103 6.53 -11.90 -15.32
CA SER A 103 7.49 -11.90 -16.42
C SER A 103 8.79 -12.66 -16.11
N ALA A 104 9.12 -12.80 -14.83
CA ALA A 104 10.31 -13.50 -14.34
C ALA A 104 10.05 -14.96 -13.97
N LEU A 105 8.81 -15.44 -14.13
CA LEU A 105 8.48 -16.84 -13.90
C LEU A 105 9.27 -17.76 -14.84
N PRO A 106 9.75 -18.91 -14.33
CA PRO A 106 10.45 -19.87 -15.17
C PRO A 106 9.62 -20.37 -16.35
N ASP A 107 10.29 -20.71 -17.43
CA ASP A 107 9.65 -21.36 -18.57
C ASP A 107 9.04 -22.70 -18.15
N GLY A 108 7.81 -22.93 -18.53
CA GLY A 108 7.06 -24.13 -18.16
C GLY A 108 6.02 -23.90 -17.06
N CYS A 109 5.99 -22.70 -16.47
CA CYS A 109 4.90 -22.28 -15.60
C CYS A 109 3.59 -22.10 -16.38
N HIS A 110 2.50 -22.01 -15.67
CA HIS A 110 1.17 -21.92 -16.25
C HIS A 110 1.09 -20.81 -17.30
N PRO A 111 0.71 -21.11 -18.56
CA PRO A 111 0.71 -20.10 -19.63
C PRO A 111 -0.34 -19.01 -19.41
N GLU A 112 -1.37 -19.29 -18.60
CA GLU A 112 -2.44 -18.36 -18.27
C GLU A 112 -2.08 -17.42 -17.11
N ALA A 113 -0.95 -17.65 -16.41
CA ALA A 113 -0.50 -16.78 -15.35
C ALA A 113 -0.17 -15.38 -15.90
N PRO A 114 -0.87 -14.33 -15.47
CA PRO A 114 -0.59 -12.98 -15.94
C PRO A 114 0.86 -12.57 -15.67
N LYS A 115 1.52 -12.05 -16.69
CA LYS A 115 2.95 -11.67 -16.58
C LYS A 115 3.18 -10.29 -15.97
N ASN A 116 2.12 -9.51 -15.84
CA ASN A 116 2.13 -8.17 -15.25
C ASN A 116 1.72 -8.15 -13.78
N VAL A 117 1.66 -9.30 -13.14
CA VAL A 117 1.28 -9.47 -11.74
C VAL A 117 2.51 -9.85 -10.93
N LEU A 118 2.61 -9.33 -9.72
CA LEU A 118 3.62 -9.72 -8.74
C LEU A 118 3.10 -10.92 -7.96
N TYR A 119 3.85 -12.01 -7.97
CA TYR A 119 3.52 -13.25 -7.26
C TYR A 119 4.36 -13.37 -5.99
N THR A 120 3.71 -13.82 -4.93
CA THR A 120 4.38 -14.20 -3.67
C THR A 120 4.39 -15.71 -3.56
N ILE A 121 5.52 -16.29 -3.19
CA ILE A 121 5.63 -17.71 -2.90
C ILE A 121 5.10 -17.92 -1.47
N THR A 122 3.94 -18.53 -1.35
CA THR A 122 3.28 -18.75 -0.06
C THR A 122 3.66 -20.07 0.58
N ASP A 123 3.80 -21.11 -0.22
CA ASP A 123 4.12 -22.45 0.25
C ASP A 123 5.07 -23.17 -0.71
N ILE A 124 5.97 -23.94 -0.17
CA ILE A 124 6.90 -24.79 -0.95
C ILE A 124 6.72 -26.24 -0.52
N TYR A 125 6.27 -27.07 -1.45
CA TYR A 125 6.13 -28.51 -1.28
C TYR A 125 7.22 -29.24 -2.07
N PRO A 126 7.47 -30.53 -1.78
CA PRO A 126 8.49 -31.29 -2.51
C PRO A 126 8.30 -31.39 -4.01
N ASP A 127 7.04 -31.36 -4.48
CA ASP A 127 6.66 -31.53 -5.87
C ASP A 127 6.11 -30.27 -6.53
N HIS A 128 5.67 -29.28 -5.74
CA HIS A 128 5.10 -28.05 -6.27
C HIS A 128 5.35 -26.84 -5.35
N VAL A 129 5.13 -25.67 -5.93
CA VAL A 129 5.24 -24.36 -5.29
C VAL A 129 3.91 -23.64 -5.47
N VAL A 130 3.44 -22.95 -4.45
CA VAL A 130 2.23 -22.13 -4.52
C VAL A 130 2.63 -20.68 -4.78
N LEU A 131 2.12 -20.11 -5.86
CA LEU A 131 2.26 -18.70 -6.22
C LEU A 131 0.94 -18.00 -5.99
N ASP A 132 0.97 -16.91 -5.23
CA ASP A 132 -0.19 -16.07 -4.96
C ASP A 132 0.02 -14.69 -5.59
N GLY A 133 -0.79 -14.37 -6.60
CA GLY A 133 -0.79 -13.08 -7.28
C GLY A 133 -1.71 -12.03 -6.65
N ASN A 134 -2.36 -12.35 -5.53
CA ASN A 134 -3.18 -11.40 -4.80
C ASN A 134 -2.32 -10.39 -4.04
N HIS A 135 -2.89 -9.20 -3.83
CA HIS A 135 -2.30 -8.25 -2.88
C HIS A 135 -2.25 -8.89 -1.48
N PRO A 136 -1.18 -8.67 -0.68
CA PRO A 136 -1.09 -9.26 0.66
C PRO A 136 -2.28 -8.97 1.58
N LEU A 137 -2.97 -7.85 1.35
CA LEU A 137 -4.17 -7.45 2.11
C LEU A 137 -5.49 -7.69 1.35
N ALA A 138 -5.45 -8.35 0.20
CA ALA A 138 -6.66 -8.68 -0.55
C ALA A 138 -7.59 -9.57 0.27
N GLY A 139 -8.88 -9.31 0.17
CA GLY A 139 -9.91 -10.04 0.93
C GLY A 139 -10.00 -9.68 2.40
N LEU A 140 -9.20 -8.72 2.87
CA LEU A 140 -9.23 -8.24 4.24
C LEU A 140 -9.98 -6.92 4.35
N ALA A 141 -10.99 -6.86 5.20
CA ALA A 141 -11.52 -5.59 5.66
C ALA A 141 -10.51 -4.98 6.64
N ILE A 142 -10.26 -3.70 6.48
CA ILE A 142 -9.26 -2.99 7.28
C ILE A 142 -9.91 -1.94 8.18
N ARG A 143 -9.34 -1.77 9.36
CA ARG A 143 -9.70 -0.69 10.28
C ARG A 143 -8.53 0.26 10.36
N ILE A 144 -8.75 1.51 9.96
CA ILE A 144 -7.74 2.55 10.01
C ILE A 144 -8.12 3.58 11.06
N SER A 145 -7.19 3.87 11.96
CA SER A 145 -7.25 5.02 12.86
C SER A 145 -6.25 6.03 12.34
N LEU A 146 -6.74 7.13 11.76
CA LEU A 146 -5.88 8.15 11.18
C LEU A 146 -6.04 9.47 11.91
N LYS A 147 -4.98 10.27 11.88
CA LYS A 147 -4.95 11.60 12.41
C LYS A 147 -4.42 12.57 11.36
N VAL A 148 -5.08 13.70 11.22
CA VAL A 148 -4.65 14.79 10.36
C VAL A 148 -3.68 15.68 11.14
N GLU A 149 -2.41 15.66 10.77
CA GLU A 149 -1.37 16.44 11.42
C GLU A 149 -1.27 17.85 10.84
N ALA A 150 -1.45 18.00 9.53
CA ALA A 150 -1.41 19.28 8.85
C ALA A 150 -2.23 19.26 7.56
N VAL A 151 -2.65 20.43 7.10
CA VAL A 151 -3.34 20.62 5.82
C VAL A 151 -2.72 21.82 5.12
N ARG A 152 -2.41 21.70 3.84
CA ARG A 152 -1.93 22.79 2.99
C ARG A 152 -2.56 22.73 1.61
N ASN A 153 -2.51 23.82 0.86
CA ASN A 153 -2.88 23.80 -0.54
C ASN A 153 -1.86 22.98 -1.35
N ALA A 154 -2.36 22.21 -2.32
CA ALA A 154 -1.49 21.54 -3.27
C ALA A 154 -0.90 22.55 -4.25
N THR A 155 0.30 22.27 -4.75
CA THR A 155 0.91 23.04 -5.84
C THR A 155 0.28 22.63 -7.17
N GLU A 156 0.41 23.50 -8.20
CA GLU A 156 -0.06 23.18 -9.55
C GLU A 156 0.58 21.91 -10.09
N GLU A 157 1.86 21.70 -9.81
CA GLU A 157 2.58 20.47 -10.21
C GLU A 157 2.02 19.22 -9.56
N GLU A 158 1.66 19.28 -8.28
CA GLU A 158 1.07 18.18 -7.56
C GLU A 158 -0.32 17.82 -8.11
N ILE A 159 -1.11 18.84 -8.44
CA ILE A 159 -2.45 18.67 -9.02
C ILE A 159 -2.34 18.06 -10.43
N GLU A 160 -1.45 18.57 -11.29
CA GLU A 160 -1.24 18.04 -12.63
C GLU A 160 -0.75 16.60 -12.63
N ARG A 161 0.12 16.27 -11.67
CA ARG A 161 0.64 14.91 -11.48
C ARG A 161 -0.39 13.98 -10.84
N GLY A 162 -1.36 14.52 -10.12
CA GLY A 162 -2.34 13.74 -9.34
C GLY A 162 -1.73 13.08 -8.10
N SER A 163 -0.58 13.57 -7.64
CA SER A 163 0.15 13.02 -6.51
C SER A 163 1.15 14.02 -5.95
N CYS A 164 1.37 14.01 -4.64
CA CYS A 164 2.47 14.72 -4.00
C CYS A 164 3.77 13.90 -3.95
N GLY A 165 3.78 12.72 -4.57
CA GLY A 165 4.94 11.82 -4.65
C GLY A 165 4.88 10.66 -3.68
N THR A 166 3.92 10.63 -2.77
CA THR A 166 3.74 9.56 -1.78
C THR A 166 2.43 8.84 -2.05
N GLY A 167 2.47 7.59 -2.49
CA GLY A 167 1.27 6.75 -2.64
C GLY A 167 0.81 6.19 -1.31
N PHE A 168 -0.51 6.07 -1.13
CA PHE A 168 -1.09 5.35 -0.02
C PHE A 168 -0.73 3.88 -0.15
N PHE A 169 -0.13 3.33 0.90
CA PHE A 169 0.38 1.97 0.88
C PHE A 169 1.31 1.68 -0.30
N LYS A 170 2.46 2.28 -0.28
CA LYS A 170 3.61 1.52 -0.68
C LYS A 170 3.86 0.50 0.43
N LEU A 171 3.09 -0.58 0.44
CA LEU A 171 3.62 -1.80 0.98
C LEU A 171 4.89 -2.03 0.17
N GLN A 172 5.96 -1.50 0.68
CA GLN A 172 7.25 -2.03 0.36
C GLN A 172 7.15 -3.48 0.83
N VAL A 173 6.82 -4.35 -0.09
CA VAL A 173 7.30 -5.71 0.06
C VAL A 173 8.77 -5.49 0.30
N ALA A 174 9.21 -5.69 1.54
CA ALA A 174 10.60 -5.52 1.89
C ALA A 174 11.38 -6.40 0.93
N HIS A 175 11.91 -5.79 -0.12
CA HIS A 175 12.94 -6.44 -0.90
C HIS A 175 14.07 -6.68 0.10
N PRO A 176 14.45 -7.93 0.33
CA PRO A 176 15.55 -8.22 1.24
C PRO A 176 16.86 -7.55 0.82
N ASP A 177 16.88 -6.92 -0.34
CA ASP A 177 18.05 -6.19 -0.88
C ASP A 177 18.05 -4.68 -0.57
N ASP A 178 16.99 -4.12 0.02
CA ASP A 178 16.95 -2.68 0.32
C ASP A 178 17.69 -2.30 1.61
N ASP A 179 18.14 -3.27 2.37
CA ASP A 179 18.89 -3.05 3.63
C ASP A 179 20.40 -3.23 3.48
N LEU A 180 20.92 -3.29 2.26
CA LEU A 180 22.36 -3.18 2.08
C LEU A 180 22.74 -1.69 2.10
N PRO A 181 23.41 -1.23 3.18
CA PRO A 181 24.04 0.07 3.11
C PRO A 181 24.97 0.04 1.91
N SER A 182 24.70 0.89 0.95
CA SER A 182 25.61 1.09 -0.17
C SER A 182 26.91 1.64 0.38
N ASN A 183 27.72 0.77 0.93
CA ASN A 183 29.09 1.08 1.22
C ASN A 183 29.84 1.09 -0.11
N ARG A 184 29.61 2.13 -0.89
CA ARG A 184 30.50 2.46 -1.97
C ARG A 184 31.76 3.02 -1.35
N THR A 185 32.64 2.13 -1.01
CA THR A 185 34.04 2.51 -0.91
C THR A 185 34.49 2.79 -2.35
N VAL A 186 34.42 4.05 -2.73
CA VAL A 186 35.08 4.49 -3.95
C VAL A 186 36.55 4.61 -3.65
N HIS A 187 37.31 3.75 -4.22
CA HIS A 187 38.78 3.94 -4.35
C HIS A 187 39.09 4.49 -5.72
#